data_0befd15437577689c9c504fa5573c737
#
_entry.id   0befd15437577689c9c504fa5573c737
#
_cell.length_a   1.000
_cell.length_b   1.000
_cell.length_c   1.000
_cell.angle_alpha   90.00
_cell.angle_beta   90.00
_cell.angle_gamma   90.00
#
_symmetry.space_group_name_H-M   'P 1'
#
loop_
_entity.id
_entity.type
_entity.pdbx_description
1 polymer ?
#
loop_
_entity_poly.entity_id
_entity_poly.type
_entity_poly.pdbx_seq_one_letter_code
_entity_poly.pdbx_strand_id
1 'polypeptide(L)'
;DAEAVFFQGCYADRIKAIKDQLPKIKVYIQVDDGTEPLMQGAIDFENSISSSKEQKRFNRTEENIYMLYTGGTTGMPKGVMYKHGSFIPSMLKTAFAMGFEVPEDISDLEKIVSQAKENNALTVSMPACPLMHGTGMWLGAFLPMFSGGSVVTISDLGLNPKNVWQEVEKHKVNSLVIVGDAFAKPLLDELKEAQEKSNPHDISSLRAMISSGVMWSSEIKDGLLEIHDMTLFDAMGSTEGGMGSSVSNREMPAKTAKFALNPGVIVLSDDGKEVEPGSDIMGKIGTSGLVPEGYFKDEKKSAETFKEVNGVRYSFPGDYATINADGTINLLGRGSNCINTAGEKVYPEEVEEAVKKHPNVYDCLVVGLK
;
A
#
# COMPACT_ATOMS: atom_id res chain seq x y z
N ASP A 1 -20.40 -12.74 2.44
CA ASP A 1 -20.48 -14.18 2.13
C ASP A 1 -19.32 -14.98 2.75
N ALA A 2 -18.57 -14.41 3.71
CA ALA A 2 -17.60 -15.18 4.48
C ALA A 2 -18.31 -16.29 5.28
N GLU A 3 -17.67 -17.46 5.36
CA GLU A 3 -18.17 -18.60 6.13
C GLU A 3 -17.34 -18.88 7.39
N ALA A 4 -16.16 -18.29 7.47
CA ALA A 4 -15.28 -18.37 8.62
C ALA A 4 -14.74 -16.99 8.98
N VAL A 5 -14.46 -16.77 10.26
CA VAL A 5 -13.80 -15.56 10.75
C VAL A 5 -12.66 -15.94 11.66
N PHE A 6 -11.48 -15.33 11.39
CA PHE A 6 -10.31 -15.36 12.27
C PHE A 6 -10.23 -14.03 13.01
N PHE A 7 -9.98 -14.06 14.31
CA PHE A 7 -9.87 -12.84 15.11
C PHE A 7 -8.97 -13.05 16.33
N GLN A 8 -8.32 -11.99 16.76
CA GLN A 8 -7.55 -11.97 18.00
C GLN A 8 -8.47 -11.84 19.22
N GLY A 9 -8.04 -12.32 20.38
CA GLY A 9 -8.79 -12.28 21.63
C GLY A 9 -9.34 -10.89 21.94
N CYS A 10 -8.54 -9.82 21.76
CA CYS A 10 -8.95 -8.44 22.00
C CYS A 10 -10.19 -7.98 21.20
N TYR A 11 -10.59 -8.72 20.17
CA TYR A 11 -11.82 -8.46 19.39
C TYR A 11 -12.98 -9.37 19.75
N ALA A 12 -12.82 -10.29 20.71
CA ALA A 12 -13.86 -11.29 21.05
C ALA A 12 -15.21 -10.66 21.39
N ASP A 13 -15.23 -9.58 22.17
CA ASP A 13 -16.47 -8.91 22.55
C ASP A 13 -17.19 -8.26 21.37
N ARG A 14 -16.44 -7.72 20.41
CA ARG A 14 -17.01 -7.18 19.15
C ARG A 14 -17.65 -8.29 18.33
N ILE A 15 -16.99 -9.45 18.24
CA ILE A 15 -17.54 -10.62 17.52
C ILE A 15 -18.80 -11.14 18.22
N LYS A 16 -18.79 -11.25 19.56
CA LYS A 16 -19.98 -11.64 20.35
C LYS A 16 -21.17 -10.73 20.06
N ALA A 17 -20.94 -9.41 20.03
CA ALA A 17 -21.99 -8.41 19.83
C ALA A 17 -22.69 -8.50 18.46
N ILE A 18 -22.02 -9.03 17.44
CA ILE A 18 -22.55 -9.11 16.06
C ILE A 18 -22.80 -10.54 15.58
N LYS A 19 -22.46 -11.56 16.36
CA LYS A 19 -22.51 -12.98 15.98
C LYS A 19 -23.87 -13.37 15.39
N ASP A 20 -24.95 -12.97 16.03
CA ASP A 20 -26.32 -13.30 15.61
C ASP A 20 -26.73 -12.60 14.31
N GLN A 21 -26.01 -11.53 13.92
CA GLN A 21 -26.21 -10.81 12.66
C GLN A 21 -25.41 -11.43 11.50
N LEU A 22 -24.60 -12.45 11.77
CA LEU A 22 -23.71 -13.12 10.81
C LEU A 22 -24.11 -14.59 10.55
N PRO A 23 -25.32 -14.85 10.04
CA PRO A 23 -25.86 -16.23 9.92
C PRO A 23 -25.07 -17.12 8.96
N LYS A 24 -24.22 -16.54 8.08
CA LYS A 24 -23.40 -17.29 7.14
C LYS A 24 -22.07 -17.75 7.73
N ILE A 25 -21.62 -17.19 8.84
CA ILE A 25 -20.39 -17.60 9.51
C ILE A 25 -20.65 -18.93 10.25
N LYS A 26 -19.95 -19.96 9.82
CA LYS A 26 -20.01 -21.33 10.36
C LYS A 26 -18.90 -21.61 11.34
N VAL A 27 -17.75 -20.95 11.18
CA VAL A 27 -16.55 -21.20 11.94
C VAL A 27 -15.98 -19.89 12.49
N TYR A 28 -15.73 -19.87 13.79
CA TYR A 28 -15.06 -18.80 14.50
C TYR A 28 -13.73 -19.34 15.01
N ILE A 29 -12.61 -18.71 14.64
CA ILE A 29 -11.25 -19.10 15.05
C ILE A 29 -10.63 -17.92 15.80
N GLN A 30 -10.35 -18.13 17.07
CA GLN A 30 -9.72 -17.11 17.91
C GLN A 30 -8.23 -17.40 18.05
N VAL A 31 -7.44 -16.37 17.81
CA VAL A 31 -6.01 -16.34 18.13
C VAL A 31 -5.87 -15.84 19.55
N ASP A 32 -5.22 -16.61 20.41
CA ASP A 32 -4.92 -16.21 21.78
C ASP A 32 -3.85 -15.10 21.77
N ASP A 33 -4.20 -13.93 22.30
CA ASP A 33 -3.30 -12.78 22.48
C ASP A 33 -3.16 -12.41 23.97
N GLY A 34 -3.64 -13.28 24.87
CA GLY A 34 -3.62 -13.08 26.31
C GLY A 34 -4.62 -12.05 26.86
N THR A 35 -5.48 -11.47 26.01
CA THR A 35 -6.42 -10.41 26.42
C THR A 35 -7.75 -10.96 26.91
N GLU A 36 -8.33 -11.92 26.19
CA GLU A 36 -9.66 -12.48 26.45
C GLU A 36 -9.65 -14.00 26.37
N PRO A 37 -10.41 -14.70 27.21
CA PRO A 37 -10.52 -16.14 27.13
C PRO A 37 -11.18 -16.57 25.82
N LEU A 38 -11.01 -17.85 25.46
CA LEU A 38 -11.62 -18.42 24.27
C LEU A 38 -13.12 -18.20 24.24
N MET A 39 -13.61 -17.51 23.23
CA MET A 39 -15.02 -17.21 23.05
C MET A 39 -15.85 -18.50 22.91
N GLN A 40 -16.99 -18.58 23.57
CA GLN A 40 -17.88 -19.74 23.47
C GLN A 40 -18.27 -20.02 22.00
N GLY A 41 -17.97 -21.23 21.54
CA GLY A 41 -18.21 -21.68 20.17
C GLY A 41 -17.16 -21.23 19.15
N ALA A 42 -16.06 -20.66 19.60
CA ALA A 42 -14.87 -20.50 18.80
C ALA A 42 -13.90 -21.67 18.99
N ILE A 43 -13.04 -21.84 18.01
CA ILE A 43 -11.95 -22.82 18.00
C ILE A 43 -10.66 -22.05 18.26
N ASP A 44 -9.81 -22.57 19.12
CA ASP A 44 -8.48 -22.03 19.35
C ASP A 44 -7.58 -22.25 18.12
N PHE A 45 -6.88 -21.22 17.70
CA PHE A 45 -6.07 -21.22 16.46
C PHE A 45 -4.91 -22.24 16.55
N GLU A 46 -4.11 -22.20 17.63
CA GLU A 46 -2.94 -23.07 17.79
C GLU A 46 -3.35 -24.54 17.94
N ASN A 47 -4.41 -24.81 18.70
CA ASN A 47 -4.96 -26.16 18.82
C ASN A 47 -5.51 -26.66 17.47
N SER A 48 -6.09 -25.79 16.66
CA SER A 48 -6.57 -26.16 15.33
C SER A 48 -5.45 -26.58 14.42
N ILE A 49 -4.34 -25.84 14.41
CA ILE A 49 -3.17 -26.15 13.59
C ILE A 49 -2.54 -27.47 14.05
N SER A 50 -2.26 -27.60 15.36
CA SER A 50 -1.56 -28.77 15.93
C SER A 50 -2.37 -30.06 15.79
N SER A 51 -3.70 -30.00 15.80
CA SER A 51 -4.59 -31.15 15.65
C SER A 51 -4.99 -31.45 14.20
N SER A 52 -4.72 -30.56 13.27
CA SER A 52 -5.07 -30.72 11.86
C SER A 52 -4.04 -31.55 11.11
N LYS A 53 -4.53 -32.33 10.14
CA LYS A 53 -3.65 -33.02 9.20
C LYS A 53 -3.18 -32.03 8.14
N GLU A 54 -1.96 -32.24 7.64
CA GLU A 54 -1.47 -31.51 6.49
C GLU A 54 -2.45 -31.59 5.31
N GLN A 55 -2.85 -30.45 4.80
CA GLN A 55 -3.76 -30.39 3.66
C GLN A 55 -3.01 -30.74 2.37
N LYS A 56 -3.56 -31.67 1.61
CA LYS A 56 -3.05 -31.94 0.26
C LYS A 56 -3.19 -30.70 -0.62
N ARG A 57 -2.17 -30.44 -1.41
CA ARG A 57 -2.24 -29.40 -2.43
C ARG A 57 -3.40 -29.72 -3.39
N PHE A 58 -4.19 -28.72 -3.69
CA PHE A 58 -5.24 -28.81 -4.70
C PHE A 58 -4.93 -27.82 -5.83
N ASN A 59 -5.36 -28.21 -7.04
CA ASN A 59 -5.10 -27.39 -8.22
C ASN A 59 -5.82 -26.04 -8.10
N ARG A 60 -5.06 -25.00 -8.32
CA ARG A 60 -5.58 -23.64 -8.54
C ARG A 60 -5.63 -23.39 -10.05
N THR A 61 -6.56 -22.55 -10.46
CA THR A 61 -6.68 -22.12 -11.85
C THR A 61 -6.42 -20.62 -11.95
N GLU A 62 -6.13 -20.16 -13.14
CA GLU A 62 -5.97 -18.73 -13.43
C GLU A 62 -7.24 -17.93 -13.13
N GLU A 63 -8.40 -18.58 -13.16
CA GLU A 63 -9.71 -17.99 -12.88
C GLU A 63 -10.00 -17.80 -11.37
N ASN A 64 -9.20 -18.38 -10.46
CA ASN A 64 -9.36 -18.12 -9.03
C ASN A 64 -9.19 -16.63 -8.75
N ILE A 65 -9.98 -16.14 -7.80
CA ILE A 65 -9.98 -14.72 -7.44
C ILE A 65 -9.17 -14.46 -6.17
N TYR A 66 -8.25 -13.53 -6.27
CA TYR A 66 -7.72 -12.80 -5.14
C TYR A 66 -8.60 -11.56 -4.90
N MET A 67 -9.06 -11.36 -3.68
CA MET A 67 -9.93 -10.23 -3.33
C MET A 67 -9.35 -9.44 -2.16
N LEU A 68 -9.19 -8.13 -2.35
CA LEU A 68 -8.81 -7.21 -1.30
C LEU A 68 -9.94 -6.19 -1.07
N TYR A 69 -10.37 -6.07 0.18
CA TYR A 69 -11.35 -5.06 0.56
C TYR A 69 -10.70 -3.70 0.80
N THR A 70 -11.25 -2.66 0.20
CA THR A 70 -10.82 -1.29 0.43
C THR A 70 -11.68 -0.63 1.49
N GLY A 71 -11.07 0.15 2.39
CA GLY A 71 -11.81 1.08 3.23
C GLY A 71 -12.27 2.26 2.36
N GLY A 72 -13.52 2.26 1.91
CA GLY A 72 -14.04 3.36 1.11
C GLY A 72 -14.16 4.65 1.94
N THR A 73 -13.56 5.74 1.48
CA THR A 73 -13.75 7.08 2.07
C THR A 73 -15.19 7.61 1.90
N THR A 74 -15.97 6.99 1.01
CA THR A 74 -17.30 7.45 0.59
C THR A 74 -18.42 6.43 0.79
N GLY A 75 -18.20 5.35 1.58
CA GLY A 75 -19.25 4.35 1.79
C GLY A 75 -18.75 3.01 2.33
N MET A 76 -19.52 1.94 2.08
CA MET A 76 -19.18 0.59 2.50
C MET A 76 -17.89 0.09 1.81
N PRO A 77 -17.07 -0.70 2.51
CA PRO A 77 -15.87 -1.32 1.92
C PRO A 77 -16.22 -2.12 0.66
N LYS A 78 -15.35 -2.06 -0.36
CA LYS A 78 -15.52 -2.76 -1.63
C LYS A 78 -14.48 -3.85 -1.79
N GLY A 79 -14.90 -5.04 -2.21
CA GLY A 79 -13.99 -6.13 -2.54
C GLY A 79 -13.48 -5.99 -3.97
N VAL A 80 -12.24 -5.55 -4.14
CA VAL A 80 -11.58 -5.45 -5.44
C VAL A 80 -11.10 -6.84 -5.86
N MET A 81 -11.55 -7.32 -7.01
CA MET A 81 -11.30 -8.69 -7.48
C MET A 81 -10.23 -8.74 -8.56
N TYR A 82 -9.24 -9.61 -8.37
CA TYR A 82 -8.22 -9.91 -9.36
C TYR A 82 -8.20 -11.41 -9.66
N LYS A 83 -8.09 -11.80 -10.93
CA LYS A 83 -7.79 -13.19 -11.28
C LYS A 83 -6.35 -13.54 -10.92
N HIS A 84 -6.12 -14.75 -10.43
CA HIS A 84 -4.77 -15.25 -10.15
C HIS A 84 -3.88 -15.21 -11.40
N GLY A 85 -4.45 -15.54 -12.56
CA GLY A 85 -3.73 -15.57 -13.83
C GLY A 85 -3.18 -14.22 -14.30
N SER A 86 -3.75 -13.09 -13.84
CA SER A 86 -3.22 -11.76 -14.14
C SER A 86 -2.43 -11.18 -12.97
N PHE A 87 -2.91 -11.40 -11.74
CA PHE A 87 -2.33 -10.80 -10.54
C PHE A 87 -0.94 -11.36 -10.21
N ILE A 88 -0.80 -12.70 -10.15
CA ILE A 88 0.46 -13.32 -9.73
C ILE A 88 1.61 -13.04 -10.69
N PRO A 89 1.46 -13.19 -12.03
CA PRO A 89 2.53 -12.82 -12.95
C PRO A 89 2.91 -11.34 -12.89
N SER A 90 1.95 -10.45 -12.71
CA SER A 90 2.21 -9.01 -12.56
C SER A 90 3.00 -8.71 -11.28
N MET A 91 2.63 -9.32 -10.16
CA MET A 91 3.36 -9.17 -8.89
C MET A 91 4.77 -9.74 -8.97
N LEU A 92 4.96 -10.92 -9.58
CA LEU A 92 6.28 -11.50 -9.83
C LEU A 92 7.15 -10.56 -10.65
N LYS A 93 6.65 -10.09 -11.79
CA LYS A 93 7.39 -9.15 -12.64
C LYS A 93 7.80 -7.90 -11.87
N THR A 94 6.90 -7.34 -11.08
CA THR A 94 7.19 -6.16 -10.25
C THR A 94 8.24 -6.47 -9.18
N ALA A 95 8.14 -7.61 -8.50
CA ALA A 95 9.08 -8.01 -7.46
C ALA A 95 10.52 -8.12 -7.99
N PHE A 96 10.71 -8.71 -9.17
CA PHE A 96 12.03 -8.83 -9.77
C PHE A 96 12.52 -7.50 -10.36
N ALA A 97 11.65 -6.70 -10.98
CA ALA A 97 12.02 -5.39 -11.52
C ALA A 97 12.50 -4.39 -10.46
N MET A 98 12.20 -4.62 -9.18
CA MET A 98 12.64 -3.77 -8.06
C MET A 98 14.07 -4.05 -7.56
N GLY A 99 14.86 -4.85 -8.26
CA GLY A 99 16.27 -5.05 -7.87
C GLY A 99 16.92 -6.33 -8.37
N PHE A 100 16.22 -7.08 -9.23
CA PHE A 100 16.72 -8.33 -9.80
C PHE A 100 16.52 -8.36 -11.31
N GLU A 101 17.18 -9.30 -11.97
CA GLU A 101 16.86 -9.67 -13.34
C GLU A 101 15.43 -10.26 -13.38
N VAL A 102 14.61 -9.73 -14.29
CA VAL A 102 13.25 -10.26 -14.45
C VAL A 102 13.34 -11.61 -15.16
N PRO A 103 12.85 -12.72 -14.54
CA PRO A 103 12.92 -14.04 -15.16
C PRO A 103 12.12 -14.08 -16.46
N GLU A 104 12.70 -14.68 -17.51
CA GLU A 104 11.98 -14.96 -18.76
C GLU A 104 11.05 -16.17 -18.60
N ASP A 105 11.47 -17.15 -17.80
CA ASP A 105 10.71 -18.35 -17.49
C ASP A 105 10.73 -18.63 -15.97
N ILE A 106 9.71 -19.31 -15.48
CA ILE A 106 9.59 -19.68 -14.05
C ILE A 106 10.73 -20.59 -13.58
N SER A 107 11.36 -21.33 -14.48
CA SER A 107 12.53 -22.17 -14.19
C SER A 107 13.80 -21.36 -13.83
N ASP A 108 13.85 -20.08 -14.21
CA ASP A 108 14.97 -19.20 -13.89
C ASP A 108 14.93 -18.70 -12.45
N LEU A 109 13.78 -18.77 -11.79
CA LEU A 109 13.57 -18.25 -10.42
C LEU A 109 14.58 -18.79 -9.42
N GLU A 110 14.80 -20.11 -9.42
CA GLU A 110 15.72 -20.74 -8.46
C GLU A 110 17.16 -20.21 -8.61
N LYS A 111 17.62 -20.05 -9.83
CA LYS A 111 18.95 -19.51 -10.16
C LYS A 111 19.07 -18.05 -9.70
N ILE A 112 18.10 -17.21 -10.06
CA ILE A 112 18.10 -15.77 -9.74
C ILE A 112 18.08 -15.57 -8.21
N VAL A 113 17.20 -16.28 -7.50
CA VAL A 113 17.09 -16.21 -6.05
C VAL A 113 18.36 -16.73 -5.37
N SER A 114 18.95 -17.81 -5.87
CA SER A 114 20.22 -18.34 -5.34
C SER A 114 21.36 -17.34 -5.48
N GLN A 115 21.51 -16.71 -6.65
CA GLN A 115 22.49 -15.66 -6.89
C GLN A 115 22.25 -14.43 -5.98
N ALA A 116 21.01 -14.03 -5.81
CA ALA A 116 20.65 -12.94 -4.91
C ALA A 116 21.02 -13.25 -3.45
N LYS A 117 20.83 -14.50 -3.01
CA LYS A 117 21.22 -14.97 -1.70
C LYS A 117 22.73 -14.95 -1.50
N GLU A 118 23.49 -15.45 -2.45
CA GLU A 118 24.97 -15.43 -2.43
C GLU A 118 25.52 -14.01 -2.35
N ASN A 119 24.87 -13.06 -3.00
CA ASN A 119 25.27 -11.65 -3.04
C ASN A 119 24.70 -10.81 -1.87
N ASN A 120 24.06 -11.43 -0.87
CA ASN A 120 23.33 -10.72 0.19
C ASN A 120 22.33 -9.67 -0.32
N ALA A 121 21.72 -9.92 -1.48
CA ALA A 121 20.81 -9.00 -2.14
C ALA A 121 19.34 -9.27 -1.83
N LEU A 122 19.02 -10.39 -1.14
CA LEU A 122 17.63 -10.70 -0.79
C LEU A 122 17.01 -9.61 0.09
N THR A 123 15.75 -9.34 -0.15
CA THR A 123 14.98 -8.36 0.62
C THR A 123 14.58 -8.93 1.96
N VAL A 124 14.92 -8.21 3.03
CA VAL A 124 14.33 -8.38 4.36
C VAL A 124 13.40 -7.20 4.57
N SER A 125 12.12 -7.43 4.35
CA SER A 125 11.10 -6.38 4.38
C SER A 125 10.39 -6.31 5.72
N MET A 126 10.06 -5.11 6.17
CA MET A 126 9.16 -4.90 7.29
C MET A 126 8.02 -3.96 6.89
N PRO A 127 6.78 -4.48 6.73
CA PRO A 127 5.60 -3.65 6.65
C PRO A 127 5.29 -3.06 8.03
N ALA A 128 5.64 -1.79 8.25
CA ALA A 128 5.26 -1.04 9.45
C ALA A 128 3.81 -0.55 9.37
N CYS A 129 3.11 -0.85 8.31
CA CYS A 129 1.71 -0.54 8.07
C CYS A 129 0.85 -1.83 8.02
N PRO A 130 -0.49 -1.72 8.21
CA PRO A 130 -1.35 -2.89 8.29
C PRO A 130 -1.32 -3.77 7.04
N LEU A 131 -1.16 -5.09 7.24
CA LEU A 131 -1.19 -6.09 6.16
C LEU A 131 -2.57 -6.24 5.49
N MET A 132 -3.64 -5.75 6.11
CA MET A 132 -4.96 -5.69 5.48
C MET A 132 -5.05 -4.63 4.36
N HIS A 133 -4.07 -3.73 4.27
CA HIS A 133 -3.98 -2.70 3.23
C HIS A 133 -3.03 -3.15 2.12
N GLY A 134 -3.33 -2.76 0.85
CA GLY A 134 -2.51 -3.11 -0.31
C GLY A 134 -1.04 -2.72 -0.17
N THR A 135 -0.75 -1.56 0.40
CA THR A 135 0.63 -1.12 0.68
C THR A 135 1.38 -2.14 1.54
N GLY A 136 0.81 -2.54 2.69
CA GLY A 136 1.44 -3.54 3.57
C GLY A 136 1.53 -4.91 2.94
N MET A 137 0.42 -5.41 2.36
CA MET A 137 0.36 -6.76 1.82
C MET A 137 1.15 -6.91 0.52
N TRP A 138 0.95 -6.01 -0.45
CA TRP A 138 1.59 -6.17 -1.77
C TRP A 138 3.05 -5.73 -1.73
N LEU A 139 3.31 -4.50 -1.30
CA LEU A 139 4.66 -3.95 -1.31
C LEU A 139 5.53 -4.51 -0.18
N GLY A 140 4.95 -4.68 1.01
CA GLY A 140 5.68 -5.11 2.20
C GLY A 140 5.80 -6.62 2.37
N ALA A 141 4.89 -7.42 1.82
CA ALA A 141 4.89 -8.87 1.98
C ALA A 141 5.00 -9.64 0.65
N PHE A 142 4.10 -9.45 -0.30
CA PHE A 142 4.10 -10.26 -1.52
C PHE A 142 5.34 -10.04 -2.39
N LEU A 143 5.72 -8.78 -2.67
CA LEU A 143 6.89 -8.51 -3.51
C LEU A 143 8.17 -9.13 -2.94
N PRO A 144 8.55 -8.93 -1.65
CA PRO A 144 9.73 -9.58 -1.11
C PRO A 144 9.64 -11.10 -1.10
N MET A 145 8.47 -11.69 -0.75
CA MET A 145 8.32 -13.15 -0.75
C MET A 145 8.41 -13.75 -2.16
N PHE A 146 7.86 -13.08 -3.18
CA PHE A 146 7.94 -13.55 -4.56
C PHE A 146 9.36 -13.53 -5.13
N SER A 147 10.22 -12.65 -4.63
CA SER A 147 11.65 -12.61 -5.01
C SER A 147 12.56 -13.37 -4.04
N GLY A 148 12.02 -14.27 -3.22
CA GLY A 148 12.79 -15.14 -2.32
C GLY A 148 13.27 -14.46 -1.03
N GLY A 149 12.81 -13.25 -0.74
CA GLY A 149 13.09 -12.50 0.47
C GLY A 149 12.28 -12.97 1.68
N SER A 150 12.37 -12.22 2.77
CA SER A 150 11.67 -12.47 4.02
C SER A 150 10.90 -11.27 4.50
N VAL A 151 9.92 -11.51 5.39
CA VAL A 151 9.06 -10.48 5.97
C VAL A 151 9.17 -10.53 7.48
N VAL A 152 9.48 -9.38 8.09
CA VAL A 152 9.46 -9.17 9.53
C VAL A 152 8.14 -8.51 9.90
N THR A 153 7.40 -9.10 10.81
CA THR A 153 6.15 -8.54 11.34
C THR A 153 6.32 -8.18 12.80
N ILE A 154 5.62 -7.14 13.24
CA ILE A 154 5.55 -6.69 14.64
C ILE A 154 4.15 -6.95 15.18
N SER A 155 4.07 -7.25 16.48
CA SER A 155 2.81 -7.57 17.16
C SER A 155 2.11 -6.39 17.80
N ASP A 156 2.67 -5.18 17.70
CA ASP A 156 2.06 -3.97 18.24
C ASP A 156 0.70 -3.69 17.57
N LEU A 157 -0.29 -3.31 18.37
CA LEU A 157 -1.63 -2.97 17.87
C LEU A 157 -1.69 -1.60 17.16
N GLY A 158 -0.61 -0.83 17.20
CA GLY A 158 -0.47 0.46 16.56
C GLY A 158 0.99 0.75 16.22
N LEU A 159 1.26 1.89 15.59
CA LEU A 159 2.64 2.29 15.29
C LEU A 159 3.40 2.59 16.58
N ASN A 160 4.46 1.84 16.83
CA ASN A 160 5.43 2.08 17.89
C ASN A 160 6.80 2.34 17.24
N PRO A 161 7.18 3.61 17.00
CA PRO A 161 8.39 3.95 16.27
C PRO A 161 9.67 3.34 16.85
N LYS A 162 9.80 3.35 18.18
CA LYS A 162 10.94 2.75 18.86
C LYS A 162 11.05 1.26 18.60
N ASN A 163 9.94 0.51 18.69
CA ASN A 163 9.94 -0.93 18.41
C ASN A 163 10.22 -1.21 16.93
N VAL A 164 9.70 -0.39 16.02
CA VAL A 164 10.03 -0.51 14.59
C VAL A 164 11.55 -0.46 14.38
N TRP A 165 12.24 0.54 14.93
CA TRP A 165 13.69 0.67 14.76
C TRP A 165 14.48 -0.44 15.47
N GLN A 166 14.04 -0.89 16.62
CA GLN A 166 14.65 -2.04 17.31
C GLN A 166 14.55 -3.33 16.47
N GLU A 167 13.41 -3.57 15.86
CA GLU A 167 13.24 -4.75 14.99
C GLU A 167 13.98 -4.59 13.65
N VAL A 168 14.11 -3.35 13.12
CA VAL A 168 14.99 -3.07 11.96
C VAL A 168 16.44 -3.44 12.28
N GLU A 169 16.94 -3.00 13.41
CA GLU A 169 18.31 -3.30 13.86
C GLU A 169 18.51 -4.80 14.08
N LYS A 170 17.61 -5.43 14.82
CA LYS A 170 17.68 -6.85 15.22
C LYS A 170 17.64 -7.80 14.03
N HIS A 171 16.76 -7.55 13.07
CA HIS A 171 16.54 -8.42 11.91
C HIS A 171 17.28 -7.96 10.65
N LYS A 172 18.07 -6.88 10.75
CA LYS A 172 18.78 -6.28 9.62
C LYS A 172 17.84 -6.02 8.43
N VAL A 173 16.67 -5.43 8.74
CA VAL A 173 15.69 -5.06 7.74
C VAL A 173 16.34 -4.09 6.74
N ASN A 174 16.15 -4.37 5.44
CA ASN A 174 16.72 -3.55 4.38
C ASN A 174 15.65 -2.82 3.54
N SER A 175 14.37 -3.14 3.76
CA SER A 175 13.23 -2.47 3.12
C SER A 175 12.12 -2.23 4.14
N LEU A 176 11.80 -0.97 4.42
CA LEU A 176 10.72 -0.58 5.34
C LEU A 176 9.54 -0.03 4.54
N VAL A 177 8.32 -0.55 4.79
CA VAL A 177 7.11 -0.13 4.06
C VAL A 177 6.15 0.61 4.98
N ILE A 178 5.76 1.80 4.58
CA ILE A 178 4.98 2.76 5.38
C ILE A 178 3.79 3.34 4.58
N VAL A 179 3.00 4.20 5.21
CA VAL A 179 1.90 4.95 4.57
C VAL A 179 2.05 6.44 4.90
N GLY A 180 2.77 7.16 4.04
CA GLY A 180 2.95 8.61 4.09
C GLY A 180 3.48 9.18 5.41
N ASP A 181 3.23 10.47 5.61
CA ASP A 181 3.70 11.21 6.77
C ASP A 181 3.15 10.69 8.10
N ALA A 182 1.96 10.11 8.09
CA ALA A 182 1.36 9.52 9.30
C ALA A 182 2.26 8.46 9.96
N PHE A 183 3.09 7.78 9.17
CA PHE A 183 4.08 6.81 9.63
C PHE A 183 5.49 7.39 9.63
N ALA A 184 5.86 8.10 8.56
CA ALA A 184 7.22 8.58 8.37
C ALA A 184 7.64 9.61 9.43
N LYS A 185 6.74 10.53 9.81
CA LYS A 185 7.05 11.59 10.77
C LYS A 185 7.35 11.04 12.18
N PRO A 186 6.50 10.21 12.80
CA PRO A 186 6.83 9.61 14.10
C PRO A 186 8.11 8.76 14.06
N LEU A 187 8.38 8.08 12.95
CA LEU A 187 9.62 7.32 12.76
C LEU A 187 10.85 8.22 12.70
N LEU A 188 10.78 9.35 11.99
CA LEU A 188 11.84 10.35 11.93
C LEU A 188 12.07 11.01 13.30
N ASP A 189 10.99 11.37 14.01
CA ASP A 189 11.06 11.99 15.32
C ASP A 189 11.77 11.08 16.33
N GLU A 190 11.47 9.77 16.34
CA GLU A 190 12.18 8.78 17.20
C GLU A 190 13.67 8.69 16.85
N LEU A 191 14.05 8.71 15.55
CA LEU A 191 15.46 8.69 15.17
C LEU A 191 16.21 9.91 15.69
N LYS A 192 15.61 11.11 15.58
CA LYS A 192 16.20 12.37 16.10
C LYS A 192 16.32 12.34 17.61
N GLU A 193 15.26 11.92 18.30
CA GLU A 193 15.26 11.81 19.77
C GLU A 193 16.32 10.81 20.27
N ALA A 194 16.47 9.67 19.61
CA ALA A 194 17.48 8.67 19.95
C ALA A 194 18.91 9.20 19.75
N GLN A 195 19.15 9.98 18.68
CA GLN A 195 20.44 10.66 18.46
C GLN A 195 20.74 11.70 19.56
N GLU A 196 19.77 12.54 19.92
CA GLU A 196 19.90 13.54 20.99
C GLU A 196 20.22 12.89 22.35
N LYS A 197 19.64 11.72 22.61
CA LYS A 197 19.91 10.92 23.82
C LYS A 197 21.22 10.12 23.77
N SER A 198 22.03 10.29 22.72
CA SER A 198 23.28 9.52 22.49
C SER A 198 23.07 8.01 22.49
N ASN A 199 21.91 7.55 22.07
CA ASN A 199 21.56 6.12 21.90
C ASN A 199 20.90 5.89 20.54
N PRO A 200 21.60 6.16 19.43
CA PRO A 200 21.02 6.03 18.08
C PRO A 200 20.70 4.58 17.76
N HIS A 201 19.62 4.36 17.01
CA HIS A 201 19.30 3.08 16.41
C HIS A 201 20.26 2.75 15.26
N ASP A 202 20.69 1.49 15.13
CA ASP A 202 21.46 1.02 13.97
C ASP A 202 20.53 0.70 12.80
N ILE A 203 20.39 1.66 11.89
CA ILE A 203 19.62 1.51 10.65
C ILE A 203 20.51 1.31 9.42
N SER A 204 21.79 0.96 9.60
CA SER A 204 22.78 0.79 8.52
C SER A 204 22.40 -0.29 7.49
N SER A 205 21.55 -1.24 7.87
CA SER A 205 21.02 -2.25 6.96
C SER A 205 19.96 -1.72 5.98
N LEU A 206 19.33 -0.58 6.30
CA LEU A 206 18.19 -0.07 5.53
C LEU A 206 18.67 0.50 4.19
N ARG A 207 18.16 -0.05 3.09
CA ARG A 207 18.48 0.37 1.72
C ARG A 207 17.34 1.15 1.07
N ALA A 208 16.11 0.88 1.50
CA ALA A 208 14.94 1.52 0.94
C ALA A 208 13.83 1.74 1.98
N MET A 209 13.11 2.84 1.83
CA MET A 209 11.78 3.01 2.40
C MET A 209 10.78 3.16 1.26
N ILE A 210 9.65 2.45 1.37
CA ILE A 210 8.58 2.44 0.37
C ILE A 210 7.32 2.98 1.01
N SER A 211 6.68 3.95 0.38
CA SER A 211 5.41 4.51 0.82
C SER A 211 4.36 4.45 -0.29
N SER A 212 3.10 4.31 0.10
CA SER A 212 1.96 4.47 -0.79
C SER A 212 0.68 4.79 0.00
N GLY A 213 -0.31 5.35 -0.67
CA GLY A 213 -1.67 5.51 -0.16
C GLY A 213 -1.99 6.87 0.46
N VAL A 214 -1.01 7.56 1.04
CA VAL A 214 -1.15 8.92 1.59
C VAL A 214 0.10 9.72 1.23
N MET A 215 -0.04 11.04 1.19
CA MET A 215 1.06 11.95 0.88
C MET A 215 2.26 11.75 1.80
N TRP A 216 3.45 11.77 1.20
CA TRP A 216 4.73 11.76 1.87
C TRP A 216 5.50 13.03 1.49
N SER A 217 5.59 13.95 2.43
CA SER A 217 6.15 15.30 2.21
C SER A 217 7.65 15.28 1.95
N SER A 218 8.13 16.26 1.18
CA SER A 218 9.56 16.44 0.93
C SER A 218 10.35 16.71 2.20
N GLU A 219 9.79 17.50 3.13
CA GLU A 219 10.43 17.80 4.41
C GLU A 219 10.77 16.53 5.21
N ILE A 220 9.83 15.60 5.32
CA ILE A 220 10.06 14.34 6.05
C ILE A 220 11.04 13.44 5.30
N LYS A 221 10.94 13.37 3.96
CA LYS A 221 11.89 12.62 3.11
C LYS A 221 13.33 13.16 3.30
N ASP A 222 13.50 14.46 3.24
CA ASP A 222 14.81 15.10 3.41
C ASP A 222 15.37 14.84 4.81
N GLY A 223 14.53 14.97 5.86
CA GLY A 223 14.95 14.65 7.22
C GLY A 223 15.39 13.19 7.42
N LEU A 224 14.75 12.23 6.77
CA LEU A 224 15.18 10.83 6.80
C LEU A 224 16.52 10.65 6.07
N LEU A 225 16.70 11.29 4.91
CA LEU A 225 17.93 11.24 4.12
C LEU A 225 19.12 11.95 4.81
N GLU A 226 18.86 12.96 5.62
CA GLU A 226 19.90 13.58 6.48
C GLU A 226 20.50 12.55 7.44
N ILE A 227 19.66 11.70 8.03
CA ILE A 227 20.08 10.67 9.00
C ILE A 227 20.79 9.51 8.30
N HIS A 228 20.19 8.95 7.26
CA HIS A 228 20.70 7.77 6.55
C HIS A 228 20.47 7.85 5.05
N ASP A 229 21.51 7.53 4.27
CA ASP A 229 21.39 7.46 2.80
C ASP A 229 20.70 6.16 2.39
N MET A 230 19.55 6.31 1.72
CA MET A 230 18.73 5.22 1.24
C MET A 230 17.87 5.67 0.06
N THR A 231 17.26 4.74 -0.62
CA THR A 231 16.26 5.05 -1.65
C THR A 231 14.88 5.21 -1.03
N LEU A 232 14.25 6.34 -1.26
CA LEU A 232 12.84 6.58 -0.88
C LEU A 232 11.98 6.40 -2.12
N PHE A 233 11.13 5.37 -2.12
CA PHE A 233 10.23 5.05 -3.21
C PHE A 233 8.79 5.39 -2.80
N ASP A 234 8.21 6.39 -3.46
CA ASP A 234 6.85 6.84 -3.22
C ASP A 234 5.96 6.36 -4.37
N ALA A 235 5.11 5.37 -4.08
CA ALA A 235 4.22 4.75 -5.05
C ALA A 235 2.84 5.40 -5.01
N MET A 236 2.44 6.00 -6.09
CA MET A 236 1.10 6.52 -6.28
C MET A 236 0.20 5.44 -6.89
N GLY A 237 -0.89 5.14 -6.21
CA GLY A 237 -1.85 4.14 -6.68
C GLY A 237 -2.99 3.93 -5.70
N SER A 238 -3.84 3.02 -6.09
CA SER A 238 -4.96 2.54 -5.28
C SER A 238 -5.04 1.01 -5.36
N THR A 239 -5.98 0.41 -4.65
CA THR A 239 -6.24 -1.04 -4.77
C THR A 239 -6.66 -1.42 -6.19
N GLU A 240 -7.13 -0.47 -6.98
CA GLU A 240 -7.59 -0.65 -8.37
C GLU A 240 -6.46 -0.53 -9.40
N GLY A 241 -5.26 -0.09 -9.02
CA GLY A 241 -4.10 -0.04 -9.92
C GLY A 241 -3.03 0.97 -9.52
N GLY A 242 -1.81 0.73 -9.98
CA GLY A 242 -0.65 1.61 -9.80
C GLY A 242 -0.61 2.69 -10.86
N MET A 243 -0.47 3.95 -10.48
CA MET A 243 -0.57 5.10 -11.37
C MET A 243 0.78 5.72 -11.69
N GLY A 244 1.66 5.82 -10.70
CA GLY A 244 2.94 6.47 -10.85
C GLY A 244 3.86 6.21 -9.68
N SER A 245 5.07 6.73 -9.79
CA SER A 245 6.05 6.63 -8.72
C SER A 245 7.01 7.82 -8.71
N SER A 246 7.58 8.08 -7.55
CA SER A 246 8.66 9.03 -7.36
C SER A 246 9.79 8.36 -6.58
N VAL A 247 11.02 8.59 -6.99
CA VAL A 247 12.21 8.08 -6.32
C VAL A 247 13.05 9.27 -5.85
N SER A 248 13.53 9.18 -4.60
CA SER A 248 14.37 10.21 -3.99
C SER A 248 15.53 9.55 -3.24
N ASN A 249 16.67 10.19 -3.22
CA ASN A 249 17.83 9.89 -2.42
C ASN A 249 18.67 11.17 -2.24
N ARG A 250 19.83 11.11 -1.64
CA ARG A 250 20.69 12.31 -1.43
C ARG A 250 21.11 13.00 -2.73
N GLU A 251 21.23 12.26 -3.83
CA GLU A 251 21.60 12.82 -5.14
C GLU A 251 20.39 13.35 -5.90
N MET A 252 19.22 12.77 -5.65
CA MET A 252 17.93 13.13 -6.26
C MET A 252 16.96 13.64 -5.18
N PRO A 253 16.94 14.96 -4.91
CA PRO A 253 16.14 15.52 -3.84
C PRO A 253 14.64 15.28 -4.03
N ALA A 254 13.95 15.11 -2.93
CA ALA A 254 12.53 14.82 -2.87
C ALA A 254 11.69 15.97 -3.43
N LYS A 255 10.59 15.59 -4.12
CA LYS A 255 9.52 16.52 -4.51
C LYS A 255 8.20 15.96 -4.04
N THR A 256 7.42 16.77 -3.33
CA THR A 256 6.09 16.37 -2.88
C THR A 256 5.13 16.32 -4.06
N ALA A 257 4.26 15.30 -4.07
CA ALA A 257 3.15 15.13 -5.03
C ALA A 257 3.54 15.14 -6.52
N LYS A 258 4.84 15.04 -6.86
CA LYS A 258 5.33 14.96 -8.23
C LYS A 258 5.74 13.54 -8.59
N PHE A 259 5.05 12.92 -9.55
CA PHE A 259 5.23 11.51 -9.90
C PHE A 259 5.52 11.34 -11.39
N ALA A 260 6.38 10.38 -11.73
CA ALA A 260 6.47 9.84 -13.08
C ALA A 260 5.30 8.87 -13.29
N LEU A 261 4.64 8.95 -14.45
CA LEU A 261 3.57 8.02 -14.79
C LEU A 261 4.13 6.62 -15.06
N ASN A 262 3.43 5.61 -14.57
CA ASN A 262 3.74 4.23 -14.95
C ASN A 262 3.36 3.98 -16.42
N PRO A 263 4.00 3.03 -17.12
CA PRO A 263 3.59 2.63 -18.46
C PRO A 263 2.11 2.23 -18.51
N GLY A 264 1.39 2.74 -19.50
CA GLY A 264 -0.03 2.46 -19.68
C GLY A 264 -0.97 3.29 -18.80
N VAL A 265 -0.47 4.34 -18.17
CA VAL A 265 -1.30 5.33 -17.47
C VAL A 265 -1.63 6.49 -18.40
N ILE A 266 -2.89 6.91 -18.38
CA ILE A 266 -3.42 8.05 -19.14
C ILE A 266 -4.11 9.04 -18.19
N VAL A 267 -4.20 10.28 -18.60
CA VAL A 267 -5.01 11.32 -17.92
C VAL A 267 -6.04 11.84 -18.90
N LEU A 268 -7.32 11.69 -18.56
CA LEU A 268 -8.44 12.11 -19.40
C LEU A 268 -9.14 13.33 -18.83
N SER A 269 -9.27 14.35 -19.65
CA SER A 269 -10.12 15.51 -19.38
C SER A 269 -11.61 15.12 -19.30
N ASP A 270 -12.45 16.03 -18.81
CA ASP A 270 -13.89 15.75 -18.65
C ASP A 270 -14.62 15.50 -20.00
N ASP A 271 -14.08 15.98 -21.12
CA ASP A 271 -14.57 15.69 -22.47
C ASP A 271 -14.03 14.38 -23.07
N GLY A 272 -13.26 13.59 -22.29
CA GLY A 272 -12.78 12.26 -22.65
C GLY A 272 -11.54 12.25 -23.55
N LYS A 273 -10.84 13.37 -23.71
CA LYS A 273 -9.59 13.44 -24.46
C LYS A 273 -8.39 13.28 -23.53
N GLU A 274 -7.31 12.74 -24.04
CA GLU A 274 -6.05 12.72 -23.32
C GLU A 274 -5.53 14.15 -23.09
N VAL A 275 -5.06 14.41 -21.88
CA VAL A 275 -4.50 15.70 -21.48
C VAL A 275 -3.08 15.80 -22.02
N GLU A 276 -2.82 16.86 -22.77
CA GLU A 276 -1.48 17.15 -23.31
C GLU A 276 -0.55 17.65 -22.20
N PRO A 277 0.72 17.17 -22.16
CA PRO A 277 1.72 17.66 -21.21
C PRO A 277 1.90 19.19 -21.28
N GLY A 278 1.89 19.84 -20.13
CA GLY A 278 2.07 21.29 -20.00
C GLY A 278 0.83 22.14 -20.36
N SER A 279 -0.35 21.50 -20.49
CA SER A 279 -1.59 22.23 -20.87
C SER A 279 -2.35 22.82 -19.69
N ASP A 280 -1.92 22.61 -18.45
CA ASP A 280 -2.62 22.98 -17.21
C ASP A 280 -4.07 22.42 -17.10
N ILE A 281 -4.47 21.56 -18.04
CA ILE A 281 -5.77 20.90 -18.02
C ILE A 281 -5.74 19.77 -16.99
N MET A 282 -6.73 19.77 -16.14
CA MET A 282 -6.94 18.75 -15.15
C MET A 282 -7.72 17.57 -15.74
N GLY A 283 -7.31 16.36 -15.40
CA GLY A 283 -8.00 15.15 -15.86
C GLY A 283 -8.00 14.02 -14.85
N LYS A 284 -8.81 13.02 -15.13
CA LYS A 284 -8.90 11.77 -14.35
C LYS A 284 -7.80 10.82 -14.76
N ILE A 285 -7.11 10.27 -13.76
CA ILE A 285 -6.06 9.28 -13.98
C ILE A 285 -6.70 7.92 -14.25
N GLY A 286 -6.33 7.31 -15.36
CA GLY A 286 -6.68 5.94 -15.74
C GLY A 286 -5.43 5.07 -15.86
N THR A 287 -5.48 3.86 -15.31
CA THR A 287 -4.36 2.90 -15.38
C THR A 287 -4.80 1.63 -16.10
N SER A 288 -3.97 1.13 -17.02
CA SER A 288 -4.16 -0.12 -17.74
C SER A 288 -3.17 -1.20 -17.26
N GLY A 289 -3.16 -2.34 -17.94
CA GLY A 289 -2.31 -3.49 -17.57
C GLY A 289 -3.00 -4.38 -16.55
N LEU A 290 -2.56 -4.34 -15.28
CA LEU A 290 -3.23 -5.08 -14.22
C LEU A 290 -4.49 -4.34 -13.76
N VAL A 291 -5.62 -4.59 -14.42
CA VAL A 291 -6.92 -4.01 -14.09
C VAL A 291 -7.79 -5.07 -13.41
N PRO A 292 -8.46 -4.76 -12.26
CA PRO A 292 -9.37 -5.69 -11.59
C PRO A 292 -10.51 -6.18 -12.49
N GLU A 293 -11.04 -7.36 -12.20
CA GLU A 293 -12.28 -7.84 -12.83
C GLU A 293 -13.47 -6.94 -12.52
N GLY A 294 -13.49 -6.38 -11.30
CA GLY A 294 -14.56 -5.52 -10.81
C GLY A 294 -14.58 -5.45 -9.29
N TYR A 295 -15.60 -4.82 -8.77
CA TYR A 295 -15.95 -4.86 -7.35
C TYR A 295 -16.94 -6.01 -7.09
N PHE A 296 -16.68 -6.78 -6.04
CA PHE A 296 -17.54 -7.90 -5.67
C PHE A 296 -18.97 -7.44 -5.35
N LYS A 297 -19.94 -7.95 -6.11
CA LYS A 297 -21.37 -7.63 -5.99
C LYS A 297 -21.72 -6.13 -6.13
N ASP A 298 -20.93 -5.39 -6.88
CA ASP A 298 -21.19 -3.98 -7.19
C ASP A 298 -20.94 -3.71 -8.69
N GLU A 299 -21.82 -4.22 -9.53
CA GLU A 299 -21.73 -4.11 -11.00
C GLU A 299 -21.79 -2.66 -11.46
N LYS A 300 -22.65 -1.83 -10.80
CA LYS A 300 -22.79 -0.43 -11.15
C LYS A 300 -21.48 0.32 -10.96
N LYS A 301 -20.87 0.20 -9.77
CA LYS A 301 -19.60 0.88 -9.48
C LYS A 301 -18.46 0.29 -10.31
N SER A 302 -18.49 -1.00 -10.60
CA SER A 302 -17.52 -1.64 -11.49
C SER A 302 -17.55 -1.01 -12.88
N ALA A 303 -18.74 -0.85 -13.49
CA ALA A 303 -18.90 -0.22 -14.79
C ALA A 303 -18.53 1.28 -14.81
N GLU A 304 -18.70 1.98 -13.69
CA GLU A 304 -18.27 3.38 -13.54
C GLU A 304 -16.74 3.52 -13.46
N THR A 305 -16.07 2.53 -12.86
CA THR A 305 -14.62 2.58 -12.57
C THR A 305 -13.78 1.92 -13.64
N PHE A 306 -14.19 0.75 -14.13
CA PHE A 306 -13.42 -0.04 -15.09
C PHE A 306 -14.03 0.13 -16.48
N LYS A 307 -13.35 0.89 -17.34
CA LYS A 307 -13.86 1.30 -18.66
C LYS A 307 -12.89 0.92 -19.77
N GLU A 308 -13.44 0.73 -20.94
CA GLU A 308 -12.66 0.61 -22.16
C GLU A 308 -12.50 1.98 -22.84
N VAL A 309 -11.27 2.32 -23.19
CA VAL A 309 -10.92 3.51 -23.95
C VAL A 309 -10.03 3.07 -25.11
N ASN A 310 -10.46 3.33 -26.36
CA ASN A 310 -9.74 2.93 -27.57
C ASN A 310 -9.36 1.43 -27.62
N GLY A 311 -10.24 0.54 -27.15
CA GLY A 311 -10.01 -0.91 -27.13
C GLY A 311 -9.09 -1.41 -26.00
N VAL A 312 -8.68 -0.55 -25.08
CA VAL A 312 -7.87 -0.89 -23.91
C VAL A 312 -8.69 -0.67 -22.64
N ARG A 313 -8.66 -1.67 -21.74
CA ARG A 313 -9.35 -1.59 -20.47
C ARG A 313 -8.53 -0.83 -19.44
N TYR A 314 -9.15 0.16 -18.80
CA TYR A 314 -8.57 1.02 -17.77
C TYR A 314 -9.37 0.99 -16.48
N SER A 315 -8.66 1.25 -15.38
CA SER A 315 -9.23 1.57 -14.07
C SER A 315 -9.15 3.08 -13.83
N PHE A 316 -10.28 3.73 -13.53
CA PHE A 316 -10.41 5.15 -13.16
C PHE A 316 -10.97 5.27 -11.74
N PRO A 317 -10.14 5.12 -10.69
CA PRO A 317 -10.62 5.11 -9.30
C PRO A 317 -11.09 6.48 -8.79
N GLY A 318 -10.84 7.56 -9.55
CA GLY A 318 -11.34 8.90 -9.27
C GLY A 318 -10.27 9.89 -8.81
N ASP A 319 -9.01 9.56 -8.99
CA ASP A 319 -7.89 10.47 -8.75
C ASP A 319 -7.72 11.42 -9.95
N TYR A 320 -7.39 12.69 -9.65
CA TYR A 320 -7.18 13.75 -10.64
C TYR A 320 -5.75 14.27 -10.61
N ALA A 321 -5.26 14.66 -11.77
CA ALA A 321 -3.93 15.25 -11.93
C ALA A 321 -3.88 16.28 -13.06
N THR A 322 -2.82 17.08 -13.06
CA THR A 322 -2.32 17.81 -14.24
C THR A 322 -1.03 17.14 -14.71
N ILE A 323 -0.72 17.25 -16.00
CA ILE A 323 0.53 16.75 -16.58
C ILE A 323 1.47 17.92 -16.83
N ASN A 324 2.64 17.88 -16.20
CA ASN A 324 3.72 18.86 -16.42
C ASN A 324 4.32 18.73 -17.83
N ALA A 325 5.00 19.76 -18.31
CA ALA A 325 5.68 19.74 -19.61
C ALA A 325 6.78 18.65 -19.71
N ASP A 326 7.32 18.19 -18.59
CA ASP A 326 8.30 17.09 -18.51
C ASP A 326 7.65 15.69 -18.45
N GLY A 327 6.32 15.60 -18.59
CA GLY A 327 5.56 14.35 -18.55
C GLY A 327 5.30 13.79 -17.14
N THR A 328 5.81 14.44 -16.11
CA THR A 328 5.43 14.09 -14.73
C THR A 328 4.05 14.65 -14.41
N ILE A 329 3.39 14.08 -13.39
CA ILE A 329 2.10 14.60 -12.94
C ILE A 329 2.20 15.25 -11.57
N ASN A 330 1.34 16.26 -11.36
CA ASN A 330 1.00 16.74 -10.05
C ASN A 330 -0.32 16.11 -9.65
N LEU A 331 -0.30 15.31 -8.57
CA LEU A 331 -1.51 14.71 -8.03
C LEU A 331 -2.34 15.78 -7.32
N LEU A 332 -3.60 15.90 -7.70
CA LEU A 332 -4.55 16.85 -7.10
C LEU A 332 -5.43 16.19 -6.02
N GLY A 333 -5.38 14.86 -5.93
CA GLY A 333 -6.19 14.08 -5.00
C GLY A 333 -7.46 13.52 -5.62
N ARG A 334 -8.37 13.00 -4.77
CA ARG A 334 -9.62 12.40 -5.22
C ARG A 334 -10.69 13.44 -5.48
N GLY A 335 -11.34 13.33 -6.62
CA GLY A 335 -12.43 14.23 -7.00
C GLY A 335 -13.61 14.22 -6.02
N SER A 336 -13.80 13.14 -5.24
CA SER A 336 -14.78 13.07 -4.16
C SER A 336 -14.47 13.99 -2.97
N ASN A 337 -13.22 14.36 -2.79
CA ASN A 337 -12.75 15.23 -1.70
C ASN A 337 -12.64 16.69 -2.14
N CYS A 338 -12.80 16.95 -3.42
CA CYS A 338 -12.72 18.30 -3.98
C CYS A 338 -13.80 19.21 -3.36
N ILE A 339 -13.37 20.35 -2.83
CA ILE A 339 -14.25 21.37 -2.27
C ILE A 339 -14.64 22.31 -3.39
N ASN A 340 -15.95 22.31 -3.73
CA ASN A 340 -16.50 23.23 -4.72
C ASN A 340 -16.82 24.57 -4.05
N THR A 341 -16.04 25.59 -4.34
CA THR A 341 -16.33 26.98 -4.01
C THR A 341 -16.97 27.63 -5.22
N ALA A 342 -17.87 28.55 -5.03
CA ALA A 342 -18.66 29.30 -6.04
C ALA A 342 -18.06 29.48 -7.47
N GLY A 343 -17.41 28.47 -8.02
CA GLY A 343 -16.82 28.43 -9.38
C GLY A 343 -15.41 27.88 -9.46
N GLU A 344 -14.75 27.65 -8.32
CA GLU A 344 -13.40 27.06 -8.27
C GLU A 344 -13.42 25.73 -7.54
N LYS A 345 -12.58 24.81 -8.00
CA LYS A 345 -12.33 23.52 -7.35
C LYS A 345 -11.09 23.65 -6.46
N VAL A 346 -11.24 23.41 -5.15
CA VAL A 346 -10.13 23.41 -4.20
C VAL A 346 -9.86 21.96 -3.80
N TYR A 347 -8.63 21.52 -3.99
CA TYR A 347 -8.18 20.19 -3.59
C TYR A 347 -7.56 20.28 -2.19
N PRO A 348 -8.14 19.56 -1.20
CA PRO A 348 -7.66 19.62 0.19
C PRO A 348 -6.17 19.37 0.34
N GLU A 349 -5.64 18.40 -0.37
CA GLU A 349 -4.23 17.98 -0.31
C GLU A 349 -3.26 19.11 -0.67
N GLU A 350 -3.59 19.96 -1.66
CA GLU A 350 -2.76 21.12 -2.04
C GLU A 350 -2.72 22.19 -0.93
N VAL A 351 -3.87 22.42 -0.31
CA VAL A 351 -3.97 23.39 0.78
C VAL A 351 -3.25 22.86 2.02
N GLU A 352 -3.42 21.58 2.34
CA GLU A 352 -2.75 20.91 3.45
C GLU A 352 -1.23 20.96 3.31
N GLU A 353 -0.70 20.70 2.10
CA GLU A 353 0.72 20.82 1.81
C GLU A 353 1.25 22.24 2.03
N ALA A 354 0.51 23.23 1.54
CA ALA A 354 0.91 24.62 1.71
C ALA A 354 0.92 25.05 3.18
N VAL A 355 -0.07 24.61 3.96
CA VAL A 355 -0.20 24.92 5.39
C VAL A 355 0.86 24.20 6.22
N LYS A 356 1.18 22.94 5.91
CA LYS A 356 2.20 22.13 6.60
C LYS A 356 3.63 22.69 6.45
N LYS A 357 3.90 23.53 5.45
CA LYS A 357 5.20 24.24 5.33
C LYS A 357 5.43 25.28 6.43
N HIS A 358 4.41 25.63 7.19
CA HIS A 358 4.58 26.58 8.28
C HIS A 358 5.16 25.89 9.52
N PRO A 359 6.28 26.38 10.11
CA PRO A 359 7.03 25.67 11.15
C PRO A 359 6.23 25.38 12.44
N ASN A 360 5.15 26.10 12.68
CA ASN A 360 4.28 25.89 13.85
C ASN A 360 3.08 24.98 13.56
N VAL A 361 2.98 24.40 12.35
CA VAL A 361 1.91 23.48 12.00
C VAL A 361 2.45 22.06 12.02
N TYR A 362 1.94 21.26 12.95
CA TYR A 362 2.34 19.86 13.06
C TYR A 362 1.62 18.98 12.04
N ASP A 363 0.33 19.19 11.86
CA ASP A 363 -0.51 18.51 10.86
C ASP A 363 -1.72 19.39 10.51
N CYS A 364 -2.34 19.12 9.35
CA CYS A 364 -3.46 19.88 8.82
C CYS A 364 -4.43 18.95 8.10
N LEU A 365 -5.71 19.16 8.32
CA LEU A 365 -6.80 18.53 7.57
C LEU A 365 -7.74 19.60 7.05
N VAL A 366 -7.90 19.65 5.72
CA VAL A 366 -8.78 20.61 5.06
C VAL A 366 -10.12 19.95 4.74
N VAL A 367 -11.21 20.57 5.17
CA VAL A 367 -12.57 20.06 4.96
C VAL A 367 -13.48 21.14 4.40
N GLY A 368 -14.36 20.78 3.48
CA GLY A 368 -15.42 21.64 2.99
C GLY A 368 -16.55 21.75 4.02
N LEU A 369 -16.90 22.97 4.41
CA LEU A 369 -18.11 23.23 5.18
C LEU A 369 -19.29 23.48 4.22
N LYS A 370 -20.46 22.92 4.58
CA LYS A 370 -21.73 23.14 3.85
C LYS A 370 -22.38 24.46 4.29
#